data_c88ee15e7f0f42a05ec4c46d440b28d1
#
_entry.id   c88ee15e7f0f42a05ec4c46d440b28d1
#
_cell.length_a   1.000
_cell.length_b   1.000
_cell.length_c   1.000
_cell.angle_alpha   90.00
_cell.angle_beta   90.00
_cell.angle_gamma   90.00
#
_symmetry.space_group_name_H-M   'P 1'
#
loop_
_entity.id
_entity.type
_entity.pdbx_description
1 polymer ?
#
loop_
_entity_poly.entity_id
_entity_poly.type
_entity_poly.pdbx_seq_one_letter_code
_entity_poly.pdbx_strand_id
1 'polypeptide(L)'
;LMKVLLIGSGGREHALAWKLVQSPKVEKLWVAPGNPGIALLDKCECISLDVENLNLVADFAEENKIDLTVVGPEAPLVAGLADVFEARGLAVFGPSKAAAQLEGSKAFSKNIMAKYNVPTAFFKICDNLEDAKAYVEEKGAPIVVKADGLAAGKGVVVAFTKEEALAALDDMMGDFKFGSAGARVVLEEFMDGEEASLLAFTDGKIIVPMIASQDHKRVFDGDQGPNTGGMGTYAPAPVLTPALREKATEEILKPMVAAMQAEGTPYKGCLYAGLMVKGDSVKVVEFNCRFGDPETQVVLPLLDSDLAEIMLACATGKLDQVEINWSNQAAVCVVIASGGYPESYEKGKEISGLVQAAEAGSVVFHAGTKSSEGNIVTAGGRVLGVTAVAENIKAARDKAYQGVEKISFEKAFYRKDIAWRALKR
;
A
#
# COMPACT_ATOMS: atom_id res chain seq x y z
N LEU A 1 -5.54 1.85 -28.90
CA LEU A 1 -4.43 2.20 -28.02
C LEU A 1 -4.90 3.17 -26.93
N MET A 2 -4.28 3.08 -25.76
CA MET A 2 -4.73 3.73 -24.54
C MET A 2 -3.71 4.77 -24.06
N LYS A 3 -4.21 5.94 -23.66
CA LYS A 3 -3.40 6.96 -22.96
C LYS A 3 -3.75 6.91 -21.49
N VAL A 4 -2.74 6.78 -20.64
CA VAL A 4 -2.90 6.55 -19.21
C VAL A 4 -2.21 7.66 -18.41
N LEU A 5 -2.85 8.12 -17.34
CA LEU A 5 -2.27 9.04 -16.35
C LEU A 5 -2.15 8.28 -15.03
N LEU A 6 -0.97 8.34 -14.41
CA LEU A 6 -0.72 7.76 -13.10
C LEU A 6 -0.35 8.87 -12.12
N ILE A 7 -1.02 8.91 -10.98
CA ILE A 7 -0.76 9.90 -9.92
C ILE A 7 0.12 9.26 -8.86
N GLY A 8 1.21 9.94 -8.52
CA GLY A 8 2.11 9.54 -7.45
C GLY A 8 3.58 9.57 -7.87
N SER A 9 4.47 9.25 -6.93
CA SER A 9 5.92 9.41 -7.13
C SER A 9 6.79 8.36 -6.43
N GLY A 10 6.21 7.40 -5.74
CA GLY A 10 6.94 6.45 -4.91
C GLY A 10 7.27 5.13 -5.61
N GLY A 11 7.78 4.19 -4.84
CA GLY A 11 8.12 2.86 -5.34
C GLY A 11 6.92 2.09 -5.87
N ARG A 12 5.78 2.22 -5.19
CA ARG A 12 4.50 1.67 -5.65
C ARG A 12 4.15 2.21 -7.04
N GLU A 13 4.26 3.52 -7.27
CA GLU A 13 3.97 4.13 -8.55
C GLU A 13 4.97 3.69 -9.61
N HIS A 14 6.24 3.52 -9.25
CA HIS A 14 7.21 2.97 -10.19
C HIS A 14 6.83 1.53 -10.61
N ALA A 15 6.41 0.69 -9.67
CA ALA A 15 5.96 -0.66 -9.97
C ALA A 15 4.68 -0.66 -10.84
N LEU A 16 3.73 0.23 -10.54
CA LEU A 16 2.52 0.41 -11.35
C LEU A 16 2.87 0.84 -12.78
N ALA A 17 3.73 1.85 -12.93
CA ALA A 17 4.19 2.34 -14.23
C ALA A 17 4.92 1.24 -15.01
N TRP A 18 5.83 0.54 -14.35
CA TRP A 18 6.60 -0.56 -14.93
C TRP A 18 5.70 -1.66 -15.51
N LYS A 19 4.63 -1.99 -14.79
CA LYS A 19 3.68 -3.01 -15.25
C LYS A 19 2.74 -2.47 -16.34
N LEU A 20 2.24 -1.26 -16.20
CA LEU A 20 1.33 -0.64 -17.17
C LEU A 20 1.96 -0.52 -18.56
N VAL A 21 3.24 -0.12 -18.66
CA VAL A 21 3.90 0.06 -19.95
C VAL A 21 4.24 -1.25 -20.66
N GLN A 22 4.13 -2.38 -19.99
CA GLN A 22 4.26 -3.70 -20.60
C GLN A 22 3.04 -4.04 -21.47
N SER A 23 1.91 -3.35 -21.24
CA SER A 23 0.71 -3.56 -22.03
C SER A 23 0.92 -3.07 -23.47
N PRO A 24 0.69 -3.92 -24.49
CA PRO A 24 0.72 -3.46 -25.88
C PRO A 24 -0.41 -2.48 -26.19
N LYS A 25 -1.41 -2.38 -25.33
CA LYS A 25 -2.55 -1.46 -25.49
C LYS A 25 -2.23 -0.06 -24.97
N VAL A 26 -1.17 0.12 -24.17
CA VAL A 26 -0.77 1.43 -23.67
C VAL A 26 0.12 2.12 -24.70
N GLU A 27 -0.36 3.25 -25.21
CA GLU A 27 0.37 4.10 -26.15
C GLU A 27 1.34 5.01 -25.40
N LYS A 28 0.87 5.65 -24.36
CA LYS A 28 1.65 6.59 -23.54
C LYS A 28 1.15 6.62 -22.12
N LEU A 29 2.09 6.76 -21.18
CA LEU A 29 1.84 6.90 -19.75
C LEU A 29 2.45 8.21 -19.25
N TRP A 30 1.60 9.13 -18.75
CA TRP A 30 2.06 10.28 -17.99
C TRP A 30 2.02 9.95 -16.51
N VAL A 31 3.01 10.39 -15.77
CA VAL A 31 3.07 10.20 -14.31
C VAL A 31 3.29 11.53 -13.62
N ALA A 32 2.45 11.84 -12.67
CA ALA A 32 2.48 13.13 -11.96
C ALA A 32 2.64 12.93 -10.45
N PRO A 33 3.75 13.34 -9.84
CA PRO A 33 4.94 13.91 -10.47
C PRO A 33 5.95 12.88 -10.99
N GLY A 34 5.82 11.58 -10.62
CA GLY A 34 6.77 10.54 -10.95
C GLY A 34 8.11 10.67 -10.22
N ASN A 35 9.11 9.96 -10.71
CA ASN A 35 10.48 10.01 -10.20
C ASN A 35 11.46 9.62 -11.32
N PRO A 36 12.78 9.78 -11.10
CA PRO A 36 13.75 9.51 -12.16
C PRO A 36 13.75 8.08 -12.72
N GLY A 37 13.41 7.09 -11.91
CA GLY A 37 13.31 5.71 -12.38
C GLY A 37 12.12 5.52 -13.32
N ILE A 38 11.00 6.12 -13.01
CA ILE A 38 9.80 6.10 -13.86
C ILE A 38 10.10 6.80 -15.19
N ALA A 39 10.81 7.93 -15.16
CA ALA A 39 11.15 8.70 -16.34
C ALA A 39 11.99 7.91 -17.35
N LEU A 40 12.69 6.86 -16.92
CA LEU A 40 13.49 6.01 -17.80
C LEU A 40 12.70 4.89 -18.46
N LEU A 41 11.45 4.67 -18.06
CA LEU A 41 10.61 3.63 -18.66
C LEU A 41 10.14 4.07 -20.06
N ASP A 42 10.04 3.10 -20.96
CA ASP A 42 9.48 3.34 -22.29
C ASP A 42 8.05 3.83 -22.18
N LYS A 43 7.63 4.71 -23.09
CA LYS A 43 6.28 5.29 -23.16
C LYS A 43 5.94 6.23 -21.99
N CYS A 44 6.82 6.40 -21.01
CA CYS A 44 6.57 7.21 -19.82
C CYS A 44 7.08 8.65 -19.96
N GLU A 45 6.30 9.58 -19.45
CA GLU A 45 6.70 10.99 -19.28
C GLU A 45 6.28 11.44 -17.89
N CYS A 46 7.23 11.88 -17.08
CA CYS A 46 6.94 12.49 -15.80
C CYS A 46 6.59 13.97 -16.02
N ILE A 47 5.52 14.42 -15.38
CA ILE A 47 5.02 15.79 -15.54
C ILE A 47 4.85 16.46 -14.19
N SER A 48 5.05 17.77 -14.17
CA SER A 48 4.77 18.60 -13.01
C SER A 48 3.30 19.02 -13.05
N LEU A 49 2.52 18.52 -12.09
CA LEU A 49 1.09 18.78 -12.00
C LEU A 49 0.74 18.85 -10.52
N ASP A 50 0.04 19.91 -10.09
CA ASP A 50 -0.44 20.01 -8.72
C ASP A 50 -1.58 19.04 -8.49
N VAL A 51 -1.25 17.89 -7.94
CA VAL A 51 -2.22 16.79 -7.73
C VAL A 51 -3.18 17.04 -6.57
N GLU A 52 -2.94 18.08 -5.77
CA GLU A 52 -3.88 18.52 -4.74
C GLU A 52 -5.01 19.35 -5.34
N ASN A 53 -4.80 19.92 -6.51
CA ASN A 53 -5.84 20.61 -7.27
C ASN A 53 -6.58 19.59 -8.15
N LEU A 54 -7.66 19.03 -7.64
CA LEU A 54 -8.40 17.93 -8.28
C LEU A 54 -8.96 18.32 -9.65
N ASN A 55 -9.47 19.53 -9.78
CA ASN A 55 -10.00 20.01 -11.07
C ASN A 55 -8.88 20.18 -12.10
N LEU A 56 -7.69 20.63 -11.68
CA LEU A 56 -6.54 20.76 -12.57
C LEU A 56 -6.12 19.40 -13.11
N VAL A 57 -6.13 18.36 -12.28
CA VAL A 57 -5.81 16.98 -12.70
C VAL A 57 -6.82 16.50 -13.74
N ALA A 58 -8.10 16.75 -13.51
CA ALA A 58 -9.17 16.40 -14.45
C ALA A 58 -9.05 17.19 -15.75
N ASP A 59 -8.71 18.48 -15.68
CA ASP A 59 -8.46 19.32 -16.87
C ASP A 59 -7.35 18.73 -17.72
N PHE A 60 -6.25 18.31 -17.12
CA PHE A 60 -5.16 17.65 -17.82
C PHE A 60 -5.64 16.38 -18.51
N ALA A 61 -6.43 15.57 -17.83
CA ALA A 61 -6.96 14.32 -18.39
C ALA A 61 -7.87 14.58 -19.61
N GLU A 62 -8.72 15.60 -19.54
CA GLU A 62 -9.56 15.97 -20.67
C GLU A 62 -8.76 16.52 -21.86
N GLU A 63 -7.85 17.45 -21.61
CA GLU A 63 -7.04 18.10 -22.65
C GLU A 63 -6.15 17.11 -23.39
N ASN A 64 -5.62 16.11 -22.68
CA ASN A 64 -4.73 15.11 -23.25
C ASN A 64 -5.45 13.82 -23.65
N LYS A 65 -6.77 13.80 -23.58
CA LYS A 65 -7.62 12.66 -23.98
C LYS A 65 -7.19 11.36 -23.29
N ILE A 66 -6.99 11.44 -21.98
CA ILE A 66 -6.61 10.29 -21.16
C ILE A 66 -7.78 9.29 -21.12
N ASP A 67 -7.48 8.04 -21.42
CA ASP A 67 -8.46 6.95 -21.42
C ASP A 67 -8.64 6.32 -20.03
N LEU A 68 -7.62 6.38 -19.20
CA LEU A 68 -7.62 5.80 -17.84
C LEU A 68 -6.67 6.59 -16.94
N THR A 69 -7.17 7.01 -15.79
CA THR A 69 -6.34 7.59 -14.73
C THR A 69 -6.25 6.62 -13.56
N VAL A 70 -5.03 6.36 -13.08
CA VAL A 70 -4.73 5.47 -11.98
C VAL A 70 -4.21 6.32 -10.83
N VAL A 71 -4.83 6.19 -9.65
CA VAL A 71 -4.43 6.95 -8.46
C VAL A 71 -3.64 6.03 -7.54
N GLY A 72 -2.35 6.34 -7.34
CA GLY A 72 -1.46 5.53 -6.51
C GLY A 72 -1.68 5.76 -5.00
N PRO A 73 -1.54 7.01 -4.49
CA PRO A 73 -1.65 7.28 -3.06
C PRO A 73 -3.08 7.52 -2.59
N GLU A 74 -3.28 7.43 -1.28
CA GLU A 74 -4.59 7.57 -0.64
C GLU A 74 -5.09 9.02 -0.55
N ALA A 75 -4.20 9.99 -0.38
CA ALA A 75 -4.61 11.37 -0.14
C ALA A 75 -5.52 11.94 -1.23
N PRO A 76 -5.22 11.82 -2.52
CA PRO A 76 -6.13 12.29 -3.56
C PRO A 76 -7.48 11.57 -3.57
N LEU A 77 -7.50 10.28 -3.21
CA LEU A 77 -8.73 9.49 -3.15
C LEU A 77 -9.64 9.96 -2.03
N VAL A 78 -9.07 10.14 -0.85
CA VAL A 78 -9.80 10.66 0.32
C VAL A 78 -10.29 12.08 0.07
N ALA A 79 -9.55 12.87 -0.72
CA ALA A 79 -9.94 14.22 -1.12
C ALA A 79 -11.06 14.25 -2.16
N GLY A 80 -11.31 13.15 -2.89
CA GLY A 80 -12.41 13.05 -3.85
C GLY A 80 -12.02 13.14 -5.32
N LEU A 81 -10.78 12.80 -5.68
CA LEU A 81 -10.33 12.86 -7.07
C LEU A 81 -11.19 12.01 -8.00
N ALA A 82 -11.54 10.77 -7.56
CA ALA A 82 -12.37 9.89 -8.37
C ALA A 82 -13.75 10.49 -8.64
N ASP A 83 -14.34 11.19 -7.67
CA ASP A 83 -15.65 11.85 -7.84
C ASP A 83 -15.60 12.94 -8.91
N VAL A 84 -14.52 13.74 -8.91
CA VAL A 84 -14.34 14.79 -9.93
C VAL A 84 -14.23 14.17 -11.31
N PHE A 85 -13.49 13.08 -11.46
CA PHE A 85 -13.33 12.38 -12.73
C PHE A 85 -14.63 11.75 -13.21
N GLU A 86 -15.35 11.08 -12.33
CA GLU A 86 -16.63 10.45 -12.67
C GLU A 86 -17.68 11.48 -13.11
N ALA A 87 -17.72 12.65 -12.44
CA ALA A 87 -18.63 13.73 -12.81
C ALA A 87 -18.38 14.26 -14.22
N ARG A 88 -17.16 14.10 -14.74
CA ARG A 88 -16.79 14.50 -16.09
C ARG A 88 -16.80 13.35 -17.10
N GLY A 89 -17.25 12.16 -16.69
CA GLY A 89 -17.25 10.98 -17.55
C GLY A 89 -15.85 10.43 -17.87
N LEU A 90 -14.86 10.71 -17.02
CA LEU A 90 -13.48 10.24 -17.18
C LEU A 90 -13.28 8.97 -16.38
N ALA A 91 -12.75 7.92 -17.02
CA ALA A 91 -12.47 6.66 -16.34
C ALA A 91 -11.33 6.82 -15.34
N VAL A 92 -11.54 6.35 -14.11
CA VAL A 92 -10.58 6.45 -13.03
C VAL A 92 -10.52 5.12 -12.26
N PHE A 93 -9.30 4.65 -12.00
CA PHE A 93 -9.07 3.50 -11.12
C PHE A 93 -8.77 4.04 -9.72
N GLY A 94 -9.72 3.87 -8.83
CA GLY A 94 -9.66 4.34 -7.45
C GLY A 94 -11.06 4.57 -6.92
N PRO A 95 -11.28 4.41 -5.60
CA PRO A 95 -12.59 4.59 -5.00
C PRO A 95 -12.99 6.06 -4.91
N SER A 96 -14.31 6.29 -4.81
CA SER A 96 -14.88 7.60 -4.50
C SER A 96 -14.44 8.07 -3.11
N LYS A 97 -14.64 9.36 -2.84
CA LYS A 97 -14.37 9.94 -1.51
C LYS A 97 -15.09 9.16 -0.41
N ALA A 98 -16.35 8.83 -0.62
CA ALA A 98 -17.15 8.08 0.35
C ALA A 98 -16.61 6.66 0.56
N ALA A 99 -16.26 5.96 -0.52
CA ALA A 99 -15.70 4.61 -0.43
C ALA A 99 -14.28 4.61 0.14
N ALA A 100 -13.49 5.64 -0.13
CA ALA A 100 -12.13 5.78 0.40
C ALA A 100 -12.10 5.98 1.91
N GLN A 101 -13.24 6.23 2.55
CA GLN A 101 -13.34 6.29 4.00
C GLN A 101 -12.97 4.97 4.68
N LEU A 102 -12.94 3.87 3.97
CA LEU A 102 -12.41 2.60 4.51
C LEU A 102 -10.96 2.73 4.99
N GLU A 103 -10.18 3.63 4.39
CA GLU A 103 -8.86 4.00 4.90
C GLU A 103 -8.90 5.36 5.59
N GLY A 104 -9.64 6.32 5.08
CA GLY A 104 -9.71 7.68 5.58
C GLY A 104 -10.29 7.81 6.98
N SER A 105 -11.13 6.87 7.39
CA SER A 105 -11.70 6.83 8.73
C SER A 105 -11.70 5.40 9.28
N LYS A 106 -10.88 5.15 10.28
CA LYS A 106 -10.83 3.84 10.96
C LYS A 106 -12.15 3.52 11.64
N ALA A 107 -12.82 4.54 12.19
CA ALA A 107 -14.14 4.40 12.80
C ALA A 107 -15.19 3.97 11.78
N PHE A 108 -15.22 4.61 10.60
CA PHE A 108 -16.12 4.23 9.52
C PHE A 108 -15.90 2.77 9.11
N SER A 109 -14.65 2.39 8.89
CA SER A 109 -14.27 1.02 8.48
C SER A 109 -14.73 0.00 9.51
N LYS A 110 -14.48 0.24 10.80
CA LYS A 110 -14.88 -0.65 11.89
C LYS A 110 -16.41 -0.78 11.98
N ASN A 111 -17.13 0.31 11.86
CA ASN A 111 -18.60 0.29 11.89
C ASN A 111 -19.20 -0.52 10.73
N ILE A 112 -18.63 -0.40 9.51
CA ILE A 112 -19.06 -1.21 8.36
C ILE A 112 -18.79 -2.69 8.64
N MET A 113 -17.61 -3.03 9.12
CA MET A 113 -17.26 -4.42 9.43
C MET A 113 -18.21 -5.02 10.49
N ALA A 114 -18.50 -4.26 11.53
CA ALA A 114 -19.42 -4.71 12.57
C ALA A 114 -20.84 -4.90 12.03
N LYS A 115 -21.33 -3.95 11.23
CA LYS A 115 -22.68 -4.00 10.66
C LYS A 115 -22.89 -5.21 9.74
N TYR A 116 -21.87 -5.59 8.98
CA TYR A 116 -21.96 -6.66 8.00
C TYR A 116 -21.23 -7.93 8.40
N ASN A 117 -20.86 -8.06 9.67
CA ASN A 117 -20.25 -9.27 10.26
C ASN A 117 -18.94 -9.68 9.56
N VAL A 118 -18.13 -8.71 9.17
CA VAL A 118 -16.79 -8.97 8.65
C VAL A 118 -15.83 -9.19 9.82
N PRO A 119 -15.09 -10.31 9.86
CA PRO A 119 -14.23 -10.63 11.00
C PRO A 119 -13.13 -9.60 11.25
N THR A 120 -13.13 -9.00 12.42
CA THR A 120 -12.10 -8.04 12.88
C THR A 120 -12.03 -8.04 14.41
N ALA A 121 -11.06 -7.34 14.97
CA ALA A 121 -10.92 -7.17 16.42
C ALA A 121 -12.13 -6.46 17.03
N PHE A 122 -12.47 -6.80 18.26
CA PHE A 122 -13.42 -6.01 19.03
C PHE A 122 -12.88 -4.59 19.21
N PHE A 123 -13.76 -3.60 19.16
CA PHE A 123 -13.32 -2.21 19.16
C PHE A 123 -14.29 -1.30 19.94
N LYS A 124 -13.76 -0.14 20.31
CA LYS A 124 -14.54 0.96 20.93
C LYS A 124 -14.08 2.27 20.30
N ILE A 125 -15.03 3.04 19.79
CA ILE A 125 -14.77 4.38 19.27
C ILE A 125 -15.00 5.38 20.40
N CYS A 126 -14.01 6.26 20.64
CA CYS A 126 -14.07 7.29 21.68
C CYS A 126 -13.85 8.67 21.07
N ASP A 127 -14.75 9.60 21.37
CA ASP A 127 -14.70 10.98 20.88
C ASP A 127 -14.03 11.93 21.89
N ASN A 128 -13.78 11.47 23.11
CA ASN A 128 -13.13 12.29 24.13
C ASN A 128 -12.14 11.46 24.95
N LEU A 129 -11.15 12.16 25.51
CA LEU A 129 -10.05 11.55 26.24
C LEU A 129 -10.53 10.81 27.52
N GLU A 130 -11.49 11.37 28.22
CA GLU A 130 -12.00 10.80 29.46
C GLU A 130 -12.60 9.40 29.23
N ASP A 131 -13.47 9.26 28.22
CA ASP A 131 -14.09 7.98 27.90
C ASP A 131 -13.05 6.96 27.42
N ALA A 132 -12.07 7.40 26.63
CA ALA A 132 -11.00 6.54 26.15
C ALA A 132 -10.15 6.00 27.32
N LYS A 133 -9.79 6.86 28.27
CA LYS A 133 -9.05 6.45 29.47
C LYS A 133 -9.85 5.48 30.34
N ALA A 134 -11.15 5.73 30.52
CA ALA A 134 -12.03 4.84 31.27
C ALA A 134 -12.09 3.45 30.61
N TYR A 135 -12.16 3.37 29.30
CA TYR A 135 -12.15 2.10 28.57
C TYR A 135 -10.85 1.33 28.78
N VAL A 136 -9.70 2.01 28.71
CA VAL A 136 -8.39 1.39 28.98
C VAL A 136 -8.29 0.88 30.40
N GLU A 137 -8.80 1.65 31.39
CA GLU A 137 -8.86 1.22 32.79
C GLU A 137 -9.69 -0.04 32.97
N GLU A 138 -10.81 -0.15 32.26
CA GLU A 138 -11.69 -1.32 32.30
C GLU A 138 -11.08 -2.56 31.65
N LYS A 139 -10.54 -2.39 30.43
CA LYS A 139 -10.06 -3.52 29.60
C LYS A 139 -8.62 -3.91 29.88
N GLY A 140 -7.79 -2.99 30.32
CA GLY A 140 -6.37 -3.23 30.56
C GLY A 140 -5.57 -3.39 29.27
N ALA A 141 -4.44 -4.07 29.37
CA ALA A 141 -3.52 -4.32 28.24
C ALA A 141 -3.31 -5.84 28.06
N PRO A 142 -2.86 -6.34 26.88
CA PRO A 142 -2.53 -5.54 25.70
C PRO A 142 -3.77 -4.93 25.02
N ILE A 143 -3.59 -3.78 24.39
CA ILE A 143 -4.64 -3.06 23.66
C ILE A 143 -4.01 -2.24 22.54
N VAL A 144 -4.76 -2.03 21.45
CA VAL A 144 -4.30 -1.23 20.32
C VAL A 144 -5.02 0.11 20.31
N VAL A 145 -4.28 1.20 20.25
CA VAL A 145 -4.80 2.57 20.22
C VAL A 145 -4.53 3.15 18.83
N LYS A 146 -5.60 3.56 18.15
CA LYS A 146 -5.51 4.10 16.78
C LYS A 146 -6.15 5.48 16.72
N ALA A 147 -5.42 6.47 16.24
CA ALA A 147 -6.01 7.76 15.87
C ALA A 147 -6.88 7.55 14.63
N ASP A 148 -8.08 8.14 14.62
CA ASP A 148 -8.94 8.10 13.45
C ASP A 148 -8.38 9.00 12.35
N GLY A 149 -8.65 8.66 11.08
CA GLY A 149 -8.14 9.40 9.92
C GLY A 149 -6.75 8.98 9.48
N LEU A 150 -6.23 9.74 8.51
CA LEU A 150 -4.90 9.52 7.95
C LEU A 150 -3.83 10.12 8.87
N ALA A 151 -2.98 9.28 9.42
CA ALA A 151 -1.88 9.71 10.30
C ALA A 151 -0.51 9.21 9.82
N ALA A 152 -0.41 8.87 8.53
CA ALA A 152 0.81 8.37 7.88
C ALA A 152 1.46 7.17 8.61
N GLY A 153 0.62 6.26 9.14
CA GLY A 153 1.08 5.09 9.89
C GLY A 153 1.58 5.37 11.30
N LYS A 154 1.59 6.62 11.73
CA LYS A 154 2.09 7.02 13.05
C LYS A 154 0.99 7.06 14.11
N GLY A 155 -0.26 6.96 13.70
CA GLY A 155 -1.42 7.01 14.59
C GLY A 155 -1.83 5.66 15.16
N VAL A 156 -0.93 4.68 15.23
CA VAL A 156 -1.22 3.34 15.77
C VAL A 156 -0.18 2.99 16.82
N VAL A 157 -0.64 2.64 18.02
CA VAL A 157 0.22 2.18 19.10
C VAL A 157 -0.32 0.85 19.63
N VAL A 158 0.50 -0.18 19.57
CA VAL A 158 0.23 -1.47 20.23
C VAL A 158 0.78 -1.35 21.64
N ALA A 159 -0.11 -1.23 22.62
CA ALA A 159 0.26 -1.03 24.03
C ALA A 159 0.24 -2.38 24.76
N PHE A 160 1.37 -2.79 25.32
CA PHE A 160 1.49 -4.00 26.12
C PHE A 160 1.28 -3.74 27.59
N THR A 161 1.27 -2.47 28.00
CA THR A 161 0.96 -2.05 29.35
C THR A 161 -0.11 -0.97 29.32
N LYS A 162 -0.83 -0.87 30.43
CA LYS A 162 -1.85 0.16 30.63
C LYS A 162 -1.25 1.57 30.54
N GLU A 163 -0.05 1.75 31.08
CA GLU A 163 0.69 3.02 31.06
C GLU A 163 1.01 3.45 29.63
N GLU A 164 1.45 2.51 28.78
CA GLU A 164 1.70 2.79 27.37
C GLU A 164 0.42 3.22 26.65
N ALA A 165 -0.71 2.57 26.94
CA ALA A 165 -1.99 2.90 26.34
C ALA A 165 -2.45 4.31 26.74
N LEU A 166 -2.34 4.65 28.04
CA LEU A 166 -2.71 5.97 28.54
C LEU A 166 -1.82 7.07 27.95
N ALA A 167 -0.52 6.82 27.83
CA ALA A 167 0.40 7.75 27.20
C ALA A 167 0.06 7.98 25.72
N ALA A 168 -0.30 6.91 24.99
CA ALA A 168 -0.73 7.01 23.59
C ALA A 168 -1.99 7.87 23.46
N LEU A 169 -2.94 7.73 24.37
CA LEU A 169 -4.16 8.54 24.38
C LEU A 169 -3.86 10.02 24.64
N ASP A 170 -2.97 10.32 25.57
CA ASP A 170 -2.55 11.69 25.84
C ASP A 170 -1.89 12.32 24.60
N ASP A 171 -1.02 11.56 23.91
CA ASP A 171 -0.39 12.02 22.68
C ASP A 171 -1.39 12.30 21.56
N MET A 172 -2.34 11.39 21.35
CA MET A 172 -3.28 11.46 20.23
C MET A 172 -4.42 12.45 20.47
N MET A 173 -4.97 12.49 21.67
CA MET A 173 -6.18 13.26 21.98
C MET A 173 -5.89 14.49 22.86
N GLY A 174 -4.93 14.38 23.77
CA GLY A 174 -4.62 15.45 24.72
C GLY A 174 -3.92 16.63 24.07
N ASP A 175 -2.90 16.33 23.25
CA ASP A 175 -2.00 17.35 22.66
C ASP A 175 -2.34 17.68 21.21
N PHE A 176 -3.39 17.08 20.65
CA PHE A 176 -3.77 17.21 19.24
C PHE A 176 -2.59 17.00 18.28
N LYS A 177 -1.65 16.13 18.66
CA LYS A 177 -0.43 15.84 17.91
C LYS A 177 -0.69 15.41 16.46
N PHE A 178 -1.82 14.73 16.20
CA PHE A 178 -2.23 14.26 14.88
C PHE A 178 -3.32 15.14 14.25
N GLY A 179 -3.50 16.37 14.75
CA GLY A 179 -4.50 17.29 14.24
C GLY A 179 -5.92 16.72 14.37
N SER A 180 -6.75 16.89 13.36
CA SER A 180 -8.12 16.36 13.35
C SER A 180 -8.19 14.84 13.41
N ALA A 181 -7.15 14.13 12.97
CA ALA A 181 -7.08 12.67 13.03
C ALA A 181 -7.04 12.15 14.48
N GLY A 182 -6.50 12.94 15.42
CA GLY A 182 -6.43 12.58 16.84
C GLY A 182 -7.65 12.98 17.66
N ALA A 183 -8.64 13.67 17.06
CA ALA A 183 -9.85 14.09 17.76
C ALA A 183 -10.74 12.90 18.18
N ARG A 184 -10.61 11.78 17.50
CA ARG A 184 -11.30 10.53 17.75
C ARG A 184 -10.29 9.40 17.73
N VAL A 185 -10.45 8.43 18.61
CA VAL A 185 -9.61 7.22 18.61
C VAL A 185 -10.48 5.98 18.50
N VAL A 186 -9.88 4.93 17.94
CA VAL A 186 -10.42 3.58 17.93
C VAL A 186 -9.53 2.73 18.82
N LEU A 187 -10.12 2.15 19.85
CA LEU A 187 -9.45 1.22 20.77
C LEU A 187 -9.84 -0.19 20.35
N GLU A 188 -8.84 -1.06 20.12
CA GLU A 188 -9.07 -2.42 19.63
C GLU A 188 -8.42 -3.44 20.55
N GLU A 189 -9.04 -4.63 20.63
CA GLU A 189 -8.37 -5.76 21.26
C GLU A 189 -7.09 -6.10 20.49
N PHE A 190 -6.08 -6.54 21.22
CA PHE A 190 -4.86 -7.04 20.62
C PHE A 190 -5.14 -8.38 19.92
N MET A 191 -4.75 -8.48 18.64
CA MET A 191 -4.81 -9.74 17.90
C MET A 191 -3.41 -10.33 17.78
N ASP A 192 -3.27 -11.58 18.22
CA ASP A 192 -2.05 -12.36 18.05
C ASP A 192 -2.07 -13.06 16.69
N GLY A 193 -0.90 -13.34 16.16
CA GLY A 193 -0.75 -14.03 14.87
C GLY A 193 0.30 -13.40 13.99
N GLU A 194 0.25 -13.73 12.71
CA GLU A 194 1.11 -13.15 11.69
C GLU A 194 0.27 -12.31 10.73
N GLU A 195 0.77 -11.13 10.38
CA GLU A 195 0.10 -10.26 9.42
C GLU A 195 0.41 -10.68 7.99
N ALA A 196 -0.58 -10.59 7.12
CA ALA A 196 -0.43 -10.77 5.67
C ALA A 196 -1.26 -9.71 4.96
N SER A 197 -0.86 -9.40 3.73
CA SER A 197 -1.55 -8.41 2.90
C SER A 197 -2.22 -9.10 1.73
N LEU A 198 -3.52 -8.87 1.57
CA LEU A 198 -4.30 -9.37 0.44
C LEU A 198 -4.95 -8.21 -0.29
N LEU A 199 -4.35 -7.85 -1.41
CA LEU A 199 -4.89 -6.83 -2.29
C LEU A 199 -5.88 -7.48 -3.25
N ALA A 200 -6.86 -6.72 -3.71
CA ALA A 200 -7.86 -7.24 -4.64
C ALA A 200 -8.30 -6.18 -5.63
N PHE A 201 -8.59 -6.59 -6.87
CA PHE A 201 -9.23 -5.77 -7.88
C PHE A 201 -10.74 -5.84 -7.69
N THR A 202 -11.42 -4.71 -7.79
CA THR A 202 -12.89 -4.69 -7.77
C THR A 202 -13.45 -3.59 -8.67
N ASP A 203 -14.58 -3.89 -9.29
CA ASP A 203 -15.33 -2.94 -10.11
C ASP A 203 -16.60 -2.42 -9.38
N GLY A 204 -16.73 -2.73 -8.09
CA GLY A 204 -17.89 -2.39 -7.28
C GLY A 204 -18.93 -3.50 -7.17
N LYS A 205 -18.86 -4.51 -8.03
CA LYS A 205 -19.78 -5.65 -8.07
C LYS A 205 -19.07 -6.93 -7.70
N ILE A 206 -17.98 -7.24 -8.38
CA ILE A 206 -17.17 -8.42 -8.11
C ILE A 206 -15.80 -8.00 -7.58
N ILE A 207 -15.12 -8.93 -6.93
CA ILE A 207 -13.79 -8.72 -6.39
C ILE A 207 -12.92 -9.94 -6.70
N VAL A 208 -11.70 -9.67 -7.17
CA VAL A 208 -10.73 -10.71 -7.53
C VAL A 208 -9.46 -10.51 -6.72
N PRO A 209 -9.13 -11.42 -5.81
CA PRO A 209 -7.93 -11.28 -4.99
C PRO A 209 -6.67 -11.46 -5.81
N MET A 210 -5.63 -10.72 -5.43
CA MET A 210 -4.28 -10.86 -5.97
C MET A 210 -3.52 -11.94 -5.19
N ILE A 211 -2.26 -12.16 -5.52
CA ILE A 211 -1.37 -13.01 -4.73
C ILE A 211 -1.11 -12.30 -3.39
N ALA A 212 -1.19 -13.06 -2.29
CA ALA A 212 -0.92 -12.53 -0.96
C ALA A 212 0.56 -12.24 -0.78
N SER A 213 0.86 -11.16 -0.08
CA SER A 213 2.22 -10.77 0.28
C SER A 213 2.37 -10.62 1.79
N GLN A 214 3.61 -10.58 2.25
CA GLN A 214 3.92 -10.33 3.65
C GLN A 214 5.08 -9.35 3.73
N ASP A 215 4.93 -8.26 4.45
CA ASP A 215 5.95 -7.23 4.57
C ASP A 215 6.66 -7.29 5.93
N HIS A 216 7.71 -6.50 6.06
CA HIS A 216 8.51 -6.35 7.27
C HIS A 216 8.43 -4.89 7.72
N LYS A 217 7.63 -4.63 8.75
CA LYS A 217 7.34 -3.27 9.22
C LYS A 217 8.42 -2.66 10.10
N ARG A 218 9.13 -3.48 10.88
CA ARG A 218 10.16 -2.99 11.79
C ARG A 218 11.42 -2.64 11.00
N VAL A 219 12.11 -1.60 11.45
CA VAL A 219 13.23 -1.01 10.69
C VAL A 219 14.48 -1.87 10.68
N PHE A 220 14.75 -2.63 11.75
CA PHE A 220 15.99 -3.40 11.91
C PHE A 220 15.77 -4.91 11.89
N ASP A 221 16.86 -5.63 11.60
CA ASP A 221 16.88 -7.10 11.62
C ASP A 221 16.31 -7.66 12.93
N GLY A 222 15.69 -8.82 12.84
CA GLY A 222 15.06 -9.48 14.00
C GLY A 222 13.81 -8.78 14.47
N ASP A 223 13.17 -7.98 13.61
CA ASP A 223 11.96 -7.21 13.92
C ASP A 223 12.18 -6.28 15.12
N GLN A 224 13.26 -5.53 15.08
CA GLN A 224 13.63 -4.57 16.11
C GLN A 224 13.49 -3.12 15.62
N GLY A 225 13.42 -2.20 16.57
CA GLY A 225 13.29 -0.77 16.28
C GLY A 225 11.86 -0.35 15.99
N PRO A 226 11.66 0.92 15.58
CA PRO A 226 10.33 1.44 15.29
C PRO A 226 9.71 0.83 14.03
N ASN A 227 8.39 0.96 13.92
CA ASN A 227 7.65 0.61 12.71
C ASN A 227 7.95 1.60 11.59
N THR A 228 7.87 1.11 10.37
CA THR A 228 8.10 1.86 9.14
C THR A 228 6.94 1.65 8.16
N GLY A 229 7.05 2.21 6.97
CA GLY A 229 6.15 1.90 5.86
C GLY A 229 6.38 0.52 5.25
N GLY A 230 7.45 -0.17 5.65
CA GLY A 230 7.86 -1.48 5.15
C GLY A 230 9.30 -1.47 4.68
N MET A 231 10.10 -2.39 5.20
CA MET A 231 11.53 -2.54 4.86
C MET A 231 11.80 -3.63 3.84
N GLY A 232 10.76 -4.30 3.40
CA GLY A 232 10.83 -5.36 2.42
C GLY A 232 9.57 -6.20 2.45
N THR A 233 9.40 -7.02 1.44
CA THR A 233 8.19 -7.82 1.28
C THR A 233 8.47 -8.99 0.35
N TYR A 234 7.61 -9.98 0.37
CA TYR A 234 7.69 -11.13 -0.52
C TYR A 234 6.31 -11.68 -0.84
N ALA A 235 6.21 -12.36 -1.95
CA ALA A 235 5.00 -13.01 -2.42
C ALA A 235 5.36 -14.31 -3.18
N PRO A 236 4.52 -15.35 -3.10
CA PRO A 236 3.33 -15.45 -2.26
C PRO A 236 3.68 -15.58 -0.79
N ALA A 237 2.77 -15.15 0.10
CA ALA A 237 2.96 -15.27 1.54
C ALA A 237 2.48 -16.67 2.01
N PRO A 238 3.40 -17.54 2.48
CA PRO A 238 2.99 -18.90 2.87
C PRO A 238 2.01 -18.96 4.05
N VAL A 239 2.02 -17.94 4.90
CA VAL A 239 1.11 -17.86 6.05
C VAL A 239 -0.36 -17.81 5.59
N LEU A 240 -0.64 -17.16 4.47
CA LEU A 240 -1.97 -17.16 3.89
C LEU A 240 -2.05 -18.24 2.81
N THR A 241 -2.31 -19.46 3.26
CA THR A 241 -2.42 -20.63 2.37
C THR A 241 -3.54 -20.42 1.35
N PRO A 242 -3.57 -21.22 0.24
CA PRO A 242 -4.68 -21.14 -0.70
C PRO A 242 -6.06 -21.25 -0.05
N ALA A 243 -6.20 -22.15 0.93
CA ALA A 243 -7.47 -22.33 1.67
C ALA A 243 -7.82 -21.08 2.49
N LEU A 244 -6.85 -20.47 3.18
CA LEU A 244 -7.07 -19.24 3.96
C LEU A 244 -7.30 -18.03 3.06
N ARG A 245 -6.66 -17.98 1.90
CA ARG A 245 -6.90 -16.93 0.90
C ARG A 245 -8.34 -17.01 0.38
N GLU A 246 -8.83 -18.20 0.11
CA GLU A 246 -10.22 -18.40 -0.28
C GLU A 246 -11.18 -18.02 0.84
N LYS A 247 -10.89 -18.42 2.08
CA LYS A 247 -11.67 -18.03 3.26
C LYS A 247 -11.74 -16.51 3.40
N ALA A 248 -10.61 -15.81 3.27
CA ALA A 248 -10.56 -14.35 3.33
C ALA A 248 -11.39 -13.73 2.19
N THR A 249 -11.36 -14.32 1.00
CA THR A 249 -12.15 -13.85 -0.13
C THR A 249 -13.65 -13.97 0.14
N GLU A 250 -14.08 -15.12 0.65
CA GLU A 250 -15.50 -15.39 0.89
C GLU A 250 -16.04 -14.69 2.14
N GLU A 251 -15.26 -14.58 3.20
CA GLU A 251 -15.72 -14.04 4.48
C GLU A 251 -15.39 -12.56 4.69
N ILE A 252 -14.44 -12.01 3.94
CA ILE A 252 -13.97 -10.64 4.10
C ILE A 252 -14.17 -9.81 2.84
N LEU A 253 -13.53 -10.18 1.74
CA LEU A 253 -13.49 -9.35 0.54
C LEU A 253 -14.88 -9.22 -0.13
N LYS A 254 -15.54 -10.32 -0.39
CA LYS A 254 -16.89 -10.32 -0.99
C LYS A 254 -17.91 -9.61 -0.10
N PRO A 255 -17.99 -9.89 1.21
CA PRO A 255 -18.89 -9.16 2.09
C PRO A 255 -18.63 -7.65 2.13
N MET A 256 -17.37 -7.21 2.06
CA MET A 256 -17.05 -5.78 2.08
C MET A 256 -17.51 -5.08 0.81
N VAL A 257 -17.32 -5.68 -0.35
CA VAL A 257 -17.81 -5.10 -1.62
C VAL A 257 -19.33 -5.01 -1.62
N ALA A 258 -20.01 -6.06 -1.16
CA ALA A 258 -21.46 -6.09 -1.02
C ALA A 258 -21.94 -5.04 -0.01
N ALA A 259 -21.25 -4.90 1.13
CA ALA A 259 -21.56 -3.92 2.15
C ALA A 259 -21.48 -2.49 1.61
N MET A 260 -20.41 -2.17 0.92
CA MET A 260 -20.19 -0.83 0.36
C MET A 260 -21.27 -0.50 -0.70
N GLN A 261 -21.66 -1.47 -1.49
CA GLN A 261 -22.77 -1.30 -2.44
C GLN A 261 -24.10 -1.07 -1.70
N ALA A 262 -24.38 -1.84 -0.66
CA ALA A 262 -25.59 -1.71 0.16
C ALA A 262 -25.67 -0.36 0.87
N GLU A 263 -24.52 0.21 1.27
CA GLU A 263 -24.45 1.54 1.89
C GLU A 263 -24.58 2.69 0.88
N GLY A 264 -24.69 2.39 -0.42
CA GLY A 264 -24.77 3.41 -1.46
C GLY A 264 -23.43 4.03 -1.83
N THR A 265 -22.34 3.43 -1.42
CA THR A 265 -20.97 3.88 -1.68
C THR A 265 -20.16 2.77 -2.33
N PRO A 266 -20.51 2.33 -3.55
CA PRO A 266 -19.81 1.22 -4.19
C PRO A 266 -18.31 1.49 -4.29
N TYR A 267 -17.50 0.44 -4.10
CA TYR A 267 -16.06 0.56 -4.07
C TYR A 267 -15.44 0.02 -5.36
N LYS A 268 -14.76 0.87 -6.11
CA LYS A 268 -14.01 0.50 -7.32
C LYS A 268 -12.53 0.78 -7.14
N GLY A 269 -11.68 -0.10 -7.63
CA GLY A 269 -10.24 0.06 -7.59
C GLY A 269 -9.54 -1.10 -6.91
N CYS A 270 -8.52 -0.79 -6.13
CA CYS A 270 -7.81 -1.76 -5.32
C CYS A 270 -8.31 -1.67 -3.87
N LEU A 271 -8.80 -2.79 -3.34
CA LEU A 271 -9.10 -2.92 -1.92
C LEU A 271 -7.97 -3.72 -1.29
N TYR A 272 -7.26 -3.13 -0.35
CA TYR A 272 -6.16 -3.76 0.37
C TYR A 272 -6.66 -4.18 1.75
N ALA A 273 -6.71 -5.49 2.00
CA ALA A 273 -7.03 -6.05 3.30
C ALA A 273 -5.73 -6.42 4.04
N GLY A 274 -5.44 -5.71 5.13
CA GLY A 274 -4.42 -6.11 6.09
C GLY A 274 -5.03 -7.15 7.01
N LEU A 275 -4.47 -8.36 7.01
CA LEU A 275 -5.04 -9.52 7.69
C LEU A 275 -4.15 -10.01 8.82
N MET A 276 -4.77 -10.48 9.89
CA MET A 276 -4.10 -11.21 10.96
C MET A 276 -4.48 -12.68 10.85
N VAL A 277 -3.47 -13.54 10.71
CA VAL A 277 -3.65 -14.99 10.53
C VAL A 277 -3.15 -15.72 11.77
N LYS A 278 -4.03 -16.54 12.36
CA LYS A 278 -3.67 -17.40 13.48
C LYS A 278 -4.40 -18.74 13.33
N GLY A 279 -3.64 -19.82 13.05
CA GLY A 279 -4.25 -21.12 12.73
C GLY A 279 -5.16 -21.01 11.52
N ASP A 280 -6.44 -21.38 11.68
CA ASP A 280 -7.46 -21.27 10.64
C ASP A 280 -8.23 -19.94 10.69
N SER A 281 -7.85 -19.04 11.60
CA SER A 281 -8.51 -17.75 11.77
C SER A 281 -7.87 -16.68 10.91
N VAL A 282 -8.69 -15.94 10.18
CA VAL A 282 -8.28 -14.77 9.41
C VAL A 282 -9.20 -13.62 9.82
N LYS A 283 -8.61 -12.54 10.30
CA LYS A 283 -9.36 -11.34 10.69
C LYS A 283 -8.73 -10.10 10.08
N VAL A 284 -9.54 -9.08 9.84
CA VAL A 284 -9.06 -7.81 9.30
C VAL A 284 -8.37 -7.00 10.38
N VAL A 285 -7.14 -6.57 10.11
CA VAL A 285 -6.44 -5.54 10.89
C VAL A 285 -6.94 -4.17 10.47
N GLU A 286 -6.88 -3.91 9.15
CA GLU A 286 -7.35 -2.65 8.55
C GLU A 286 -7.56 -2.84 7.06
N PHE A 287 -8.32 -1.91 6.46
CA PHE A 287 -8.41 -1.77 5.01
C PHE A 287 -7.67 -0.53 4.56
N ASN A 288 -7.06 -0.62 3.39
CA ASN A 288 -6.49 0.53 2.69
C ASN A 288 -7.17 0.66 1.32
N CYS A 289 -7.32 1.89 0.85
CA CYS A 289 -8.12 2.19 -0.36
C CYS A 289 -7.28 2.30 -1.64
N ARG A 290 -6.11 1.68 -1.65
CA ARG A 290 -5.12 1.79 -2.72
C ARG A 290 -4.16 0.61 -2.68
N PHE A 291 -3.31 0.50 -3.70
CA PHE A 291 -2.20 -0.44 -3.69
C PHE A 291 -1.26 -0.16 -2.51
N GLY A 292 -0.61 -1.21 -1.99
CA GLY A 292 0.36 -1.12 -0.91
C GLY A 292 1.76 -0.74 -1.40
N ASP A 293 2.56 -0.18 -0.51
CA ASP A 293 3.97 0.13 -0.74
C ASP A 293 4.79 -0.35 0.47
N PRO A 294 5.58 -1.43 0.39
CA PRO A 294 6.18 -1.99 -0.84
C PRO A 294 5.48 -3.22 -1.45
N GLU A 295 4.29 -3.61 -1.02
CA GLU A 295 3.65 -4.85 -1.46
C GLU A 295 3.49 -4.91 -2.99
N THR A 296 3.16 -3.81 -3.63
CA THR A 296 2.99 -3.73 -5.09
C THR A 296 4.24 -4.17 -5.85
N GLN A 297 5.42 -3.91 -5.29
CA GLN A 297 6.72 -4.24 -5.88
C GLN A 297 6.99 -5.75 -5.99
N VAL A 298 6.23 -6.59 -5.28
CA VAL A 298 6.30 -8.06 -5.42
C VAL A 298 5.05 -8.66 -6.05
N VAL A 299 3.91 -8.01 -5.90
CA VAL A 299 2.63 -8.52 -6.42
C VAL A 299 2.55 -8.35 -7.93
N LEU A 300 2.84 -7.16 -8.46
CA LEU A 300 2.73 -6.88 -9.89
C LEU A 300 3.75 -7.64 -10.76
N PRO A 301 4.99 -7.89 -10.33
CA PRO A 301 5.89 -8.76 -11.11
C PRO A 301 5.38 -10.18 -11.30
N LEU A 302 4.46 -10.65 -10.45
CA LEU A 302 3.87 -11.98 -10.55
C LEU A 302 2.54 -12.00 -11.33
N LEU A 303 2.06 -10.85 -11.76
CA LEU A 303 0.85 -10.77 -12.58
C LEU A 303 1.19 -11.08 -14.04
N ASP A 304 0.57 -12.11 -14.61
CA ASP A 304 0.78 -12.49 -16.01
C ASP A 304 -0.15 -11.73 -16.97
N SER A 305 -1.29 -11.27 -16.44
CA SER A 305 -2.30 -10.56 -17.24
C SER A 305 -1.95 -9.08 -17.44
N ASP A 306 -2.65 -8.44 -18.37
CA ASP A 306 -2.48 -7.03 -18.74
C ASP A 306 -3.10 -6.14 -17.67
N LEU A 307 -2.27 -5.41 -16.91
CA LEU A 307 -2.73 -4.55 -15.83
C LEU A 307 -3.61 -3.39 -16.34
N ALA A 308 -3.26 -2.80 -17.49
CA ALA A 308 -4.04 -1.68 -18.02
C ALA A 308 -5.46 -2.13 -18.38
N GLU A 309 -5.60 -3.30 -18.96
CA GLU A 309 -6.90 -3.89 -19.28
C GLU A 309 -7.72 -4.19 -18.03
N ILE A 310 -7.09 -4.75 -17.01
CA ILE A 310 -7.74 -5.03 -15.72
C ILE A 310 -8.24 -3.74 -15.07
N MET A 311 -7.39 -2.73 -15.00
CA MET A 311 -7.73 -1.46 -14.35
C MET A 311 -8.83 -0.71 -15.08
N LEU A 312 -8.82 -0.73 -16.42
CA LEU A 312 -9.90 -0.15 -17.20
C LEU A 312 -11.22 -0.88 -16.95
N ALA A 313 -11.18 -2.20 -16.87
CA ALA A 313 -12.36 -3.02 -16.55
C ALA A 313 -12.90 -2.69 -15.16
N CYS A 314 -12.03 -2.51 -14.16
CA CYS A 314 -12.45 -2.07 -12.83
C CYS A 314 -13.13 -0.70 -12.89
N ALA A 315 -12.56 0.24 -13.62
CA ALA A 315 -13.07 1.60 -13.71
C ALA A 315 -14.42 1.66 -14.43
N THR A 316 -14.71 0.72 -15.33
CA THR A 316 -15.90 0.73 -16.20
C THR A 316 -16.93 -0.35 -15.87
N GLY A 317 -16.77 -1.07 -14.75
CA GLY A 317 -17.74 -2.07 -14.31
C GLY A 317 -17.75 -3.36 -15.14
N LYS A 318 -16.61 -3.72 -15.72
CA LYS A 318 -16.47 -4.86 -16.64
C LYS A 318 -15.43 -5.89 -16.20
N LEU A 319 -15.16 -5.96 -14.92
CA LEU A 319 -14.14 -6.88 -14.38
C LEU A 319 -14.47 -8.35 -14.67
N ASP A 320 -15.75 -8.70 -14.75
CA ASP A 320 -16.23 -10.04 -15.12
C ASP A 320 -15.84 -10.47 -16.54
N GLN A 321 -15.42 -9.52 -17.40
CA GLN A 321 -15.04 -9.79 -18.79
C GLN A 321 -13.53 -9.97 -18.97
N VAL A 322 -12.75 -9.87 -17.91
CA VAL A 322 -11.29 -9.96 -17.95
C VAL A 322 -10.82 -11.20 -17.19
N GLU A 323 -9.93 -11.96 -17.83
CA GLU A 323 -9.27 -13.08 -17.19
C GLU A 323 -7.99 -12.59 -16.50
N ILE A 324 -7.80 -13.00 -15.24
CA ILE A 324 -6.64 -12.57 -14.44
C ILE A 324 -5.84 -13.81 -14.04
N ASN A 325 -4.61 -13.89 -14.55
CA ASN A 325 -3.70 -15.01 -14.33
C ASN A 325 -2.44 -14.56 -13.61
N TRP A 326 -1.92 -15.45 -12.77
CA TRP A 326 -0.74 -15.20 -11.95
C TRP A 326 0.36 -16.22 -12.24
N SER A 327 1.61 -15.75 -12.17
CA SER A 327 2.78 -16.61 -12.24
C SER A 327 2.83 -17.56 -11.02
N ASN A 328 3.41 -18.74 -11.22
CA ASN A 328 3.73 -19.65 -10.12
C ASN A 328 5.10 -19.42 -9.50
N GLN A 329 5.78 -18.35 -9.91
CA GLN A 329 7.07 -17.93 -9.34
C GLN A 329 6.88 -17.18 -8.02
N ALA A 330 8.00 -16.76 -7.44
CA ALA A 330 8.03 -15.93 -6.23
C ALA A 330 8.78 -14.64 -6.48
N ALA A 331 8.47 -13.61 -5.68
CA ALA A 331 9.15 -12.33 -5.75
C ALA A 331 9.54 -11.86 -4.35
N VAL A 332 10.69 -11.22 -4.24
CA VAL A 332 11.19 -10.62 -3.00
C VAL A 332 11.67 -9.22 -3.32
N CYS A 333 11.27 -8.26 -2.49
CA CYS A 333 11.71 -6.86 -2.57
C CYS A 333 12.42 -6.47 -1.27
N VAL A 334 13.63 -5.94 -1.39
CA VAL A 334 14.40 -5.40 -0.27
C VAL A 334 14.44 -3.88 -0.39
N VAL A 335 13.99 -3.17 0.63
CA VAL A 335 14.02 -1.71 0.66
C VAL A 335 15.37 -1.23 1.16
N ILE A 336 15.99 -0.30 0.41
CA ILE A 336 17.19 0.41 0.84
C ILE A 336 16.78 1.80 1.30
N ALA A 337 17.13 2.14 2.54
CA ALA A 337 16.70 3.36 3.20
C ALA A 337 17.87 4.30 3.51
N SER A 338 17.55 5.59 3.69
CA SER A 338 18.49 6.60 4.16
C SER A 338 18.82 6.40 5.63
N GLY A 339 20.06 6.63 6.01
CA GLY A 339 20.49 6.53 7.40
C GLY A 339 19.68 7.44 8.32
N GLY A 340 19.13 6.85 9.39
CA GLY A 340 18.26 7.54 10.32
C GLY A 340 16.77 7.26 10.13
N TYR A 341 16.35 6.82 8.95
CA TYR A 341 14.94 6.47 8.70
C TYR A 341 14.47 5.41 9.72
N PRO A 342 13.26 5.46 10.28
CA PRO A 342 12.13 6.37 9.97
C PRO A 342 12.18 7.72 10.70
N GLU A 343 13.24 7.98 11.47
CA GLU A 343 13.48 9.29 12.09
C GLU A 343 14.12 10.24 11.06
N SER A 344 14.73 11.33 11.51
CA SER A 344 15.33 12.30 10.60
C SER A 344 16.53 11.72 9.85
N TYR A 345 16.68 12.12 8.60
CA TYR A 345 17.72 11.64 7.69
C TYR A 345 18.15 12.76 6.75
N GLU A 346 19.37 12.63 6.22
CA GLU A 346 19.89 13.54 5.21
C GLU A 346 19.46 13.13 3.81
N LYS A 347 19.32 14.09 2.91
CA LYS A 347 18.97 13.88 1.51
C LYS A 347 20.12 14.32 0.60
N GLY A 348 20.01 14.04 -0.69
CA GLY A 348 20.96 14.50 -1.70
C GLY A 348 22.20 13.63 -1.83
N LYS A 349 22.21 12.44 -1.28
CA LYS A 349 23.33 11.50 -1.41
C LYS A 349 23.30 10.83 -2.78
N GLU A 350 24.43 10.86 -3.49
CA GLU A 350 24.54 10.24 -4.81
C GLU A 350 24.44 8.72 -4.72
N ILE A 351 23.64 8.13 -5.61
CA ILE A 351 23.39 6.69 -5.66
C ILE A 351 24.22 6.09 -6.80
N SER A 352 25.00 5.06 -6.48
CA SER A 352 25.76 4.30 -7.48
C SER A 352 25.31 2.85 -7.54
N GLY A 353 25.56 2.20 -8.67
CA GLY A 353 25.32 0.77 -8.83
C GLY A 353 23.96 0.38 -9.37
N LEU A 354 23.11 1.33 -9.77
CA LEU A 354 21.77 1.04 -10.29
C LEU A 354 21.80 0.17 -11.54
N VAL A 355 22.69 0.47 -12.50
CA VAL A 355 22.86 -0.30 -13.73
C VAL A 355 23.35 -1.71 -13.42
N GLN A 356 24.33 -1.82 -12.53
CA GLN A 356 24.91 -3.10 -12.12
C GLN A 356 23.87 -3.99 -11.43
N ALA A 357 22.98 -3.40 -10.61
CA ALA A 357 21.90 -4.16 -9.98
C ALA A 357 20.92 -4.72 -11.02
N ALA A 358 20.57 -3.93 -12.02
CA ALA A 358 19.71 -4.38 -13.13
C ALA A 358 20.37 -5.50 -13.93
N GLU A 359 21.67 -5.38 -14.20
CA GLU A 359 22.46 -6.42 -14.89
C GLU A 359 22.52 -7.72 -14.07
N ALA A 360 22.49 -7.63 -12.75
CA ALA A 360 22.44 -8.80 -11.87
C ALA A 360 21.05 -9.49 -11.84
N GLY A 361 20.06 -8.93 -12.54
CA GLY A 361 18.75 -9.52 -12.72
C GLY A 361 17.67 -8.98 -11.79
N SER A 362 17.93 -7.88 -11.09
CA SER A 362 16.95 -7.21 -10.25
C SER A 362 16.21 -6.11 -11.02
N VAL A 363 14.98 -5.86 -10.63
CA VAL A 363 14.25 -4.65 -11.01
C VAL A 363 14.37 -3.67 -9.85
N VAL A 364 14.96 -2.50 -10.09
CA VAL A 364 15.13 -1.48 -9.05
C VAL A 364 14.02 -0.46 -9.18
N PHE A 365 13.11 -0.45 -8.21
CA PHE A 365 12.04 0.52 -8.16
C PHE A 365 12.48 1.73 -7.34
N HIS A 366 12.40 2.93 -7.93
CA HIS A 366 12.73 4.18 -7.26
C HIS A 366 11.58 4.63 -6.37
N ALA A 367 11.89 5.00 -5.14
CA ALA A 367 10.96 5.62 -4.20
C ALA A 367 11.41 7.07 -3.95
N GLY A 368 12.18 7.31 -2.91
CA GLY A 368 12.69 8.64 -2.60
C GLY A 368 13.97 8.97 -3.35
N THR A 369 13.87 9.21 -4.65
CA THR A 369 15.00 9.62 -5.48
C THR A 369 14.65 10.90 -6.27
N LYS A 370 15.68 11.63 -6.67
CA LYS A 370 15.55 12.76 -7.58
C LYS A 370 16.80 12.88 -8.45
N SER A 371 16.68 13.56 -9.59
CA SER A 371 17.82 13.90 -10.43
C SER A 371 18.46 15.21 -9.91
N SER A 372 19.79 15.22 -9.86
CA SER A 372 20.58 16.40 -9.49
C SER A 372 21.87 16.39 -10.27
N GLU A 373 22.10 17.42 -11.08
CA GLU A 373 23.33 17.58 -11.87
C GLU A 373 23.70 16.34 -12.68
N GLY A 374 22.71 15.68 -13.27
CA GLY A 374 22.91 14.49 -14.09
C GLY A 374 23.02 13.18 -13.30
N ASN A 375 22.98 13.22 -11.99
CA ASN A 375 23.07 12.07 -11.11
C ASN A 375 21.74 11.79 -10.42
N ILE A 376 21.56 10.55 -9.98
CA ILE A 376 20.42 10.15 -9.15
C ILE A 376 20.87 10.26 -7.70
N VAL A 377 20.10 11.01 -6.90
CA VAL A 377 20.40 11.24 -5.48
C VAL A 377 19.21 10.86 -4.61
N THR A 378 19.47 10.64 -3.32
CA THR A 378 18.42 10.35 -2.33
C THR A 378 17.54 11.59 -2.12
N ALA A 379 16.24 11.35 -1.93
CA ALA A 379 15.26 12.41 -1.69
C ALA A 379 14.17 11.99 -0.69
N GLY A 380 14.36 10.86 -0.01
CA GLY A 380 13.38 10.32 0.94
C GLY A 380 13.98 9.32 1.89
N GLY A 381 13.17 8.83 2.81
CA GLY A 381 13.57 7.82 3.80
C GLY A 381 13.75 6.45 3.17
N ARG A 382 12.69 5.93 2.54
CA ARG A 382 12.80 4.74 1.70
C ARG A 382 13.22 5.22 0.33
N VAL A 383 14.37 4.76 -0.13
CA VAL A 383 15.01 5.29 -1.34
C VAL A 383 14.74 4.40 -2.55
N LEU A 384 14.97 3.10 -2.39
CA LEU A 384 14.88 2.12 -3.48
C LEU A 384 14.21 0.84 -2.97
N GLY A 385 13.49 0.16 -3.86
CA GLY A 385 13.05 -1.21 -3.65
C GLY A 385 13.71 -2.11 -4.69
N VAL A 386 14.50 -3.06 -4.25
CA VAL A 386 15.21 -3.99 -5.13
C VAL A 386 14.43 -5.30 -5.20
N THR A 387 13.81 -5.57 -6.33
CA THR A 387 12.94 -6.73 -6.51
C THR A 387 13.59 -7.76 -7.42
N ALA A 388 13.47 -9.03 -7.05
CA ALA A 388 13.83 -10.15 -7.92
C ALA A 388 12.71 -11.18 -7.95
N VAL A 389 12.58 -11.86 -9.09
CA VAL A 389 11.62 -12.94 -9.32
C VAL A 389 12.40 -14.21 -9.62
N ALA A 390 12.00 -15.31 -9.01
CA ALA A 390 12.62 -16.61 -9.23
C ALA A 390 11.61 -17.73 -8.93
N GLU A 391 12.05 -18.98 -9.06
CA GLU A 391 11.19 -20.16 -8.93
C GLU A 391 10.62 -20.37 -7.52
N ASN A 392 11.29 -19.83 -6.49
CA ASN A 392 10.82 -19.90 -5.10
C ASN A 392 11.34 -18.69 -4.31
N ILE A 393 10.86 -18.54 -3.09
CA ILE A 393 11.21 -17.38 -2.23
C ILE A 393 12.72 -17.33 -1.94
N LYS A 394 13.36 -18.48 -1.67
CA LYS A 394 14.79 -18.50 -1.39
C LYS A 394 15.61 -18.00 -2.58
N ALA A 395 15.33 -18.49 -3.78
CA ALA A 395 16.02 -18.07 -4.99
C ALA A 395 15.75 -16.59 -5.31
N ALA A 396 14.53 -16.13 -5.16
CA ALA A 396 14.16 -14.73 -5.36
C ALA A 396 14.88 -13.82 -4.35
N ARG A 397 14.93 -14.22 -3.08
CA ARG A 397 15.64 -13.51 -2.02
C ARG A 397 17.12 -13.38 -2.34
N ASP A 398 17.78 -14.49 -2.67
CA ASP A 398 19.21 -14.50 -2.98
C ASP A 398 19.51 -13.58 -4.15
N LYS A 399 18.68 -13.60 -5.18
CA LYS A 399 18.81 -12.76 -6.36
C LYS A 399 18.59 -11.28 -6.02
N ALA A 400 17.61 -10.97 -5.17
CA ALA A 400 17.36 -9.59 -4.74
C ALA A 400 18.57 -9.02 -3.98
N TYR A 401 19.16 -9.78 -3.06
CA TYR A 401 20.34 -9.33 -2.33
C TYR A 401 21.57 -9.18 -3.20
N GLN A 402 21.72 -9.98 -4.26
CA GLN A 402 22.79 -9.77 -5.25
C GLN A 402 22.67 -8.36 -5.88
N GLY A 403 21.45 -7.93 -6.18
CA GLY A 403 21.19 -6.57 -6.67
C GLY A 403 21.48 -5.50 -5.61
N VAL A 404 21.04 -5.74 -4.38
CA VAL A 404 21.27 -4.83 -3.25
C VAL A 404 22.75 -4.55 -3.04
N GLU A 405 23.58 -5.58 -3.12
CA GLU A 405 25.04 -5.49 -2.92
C GLU A 405 25.74 -4.59 -3.96
N LYS A 406 25.12 -4.39 -5.12
CA LYS A 406 25.66 -3.52 -6.19
C LYS A 406 25.42 -2.04 -5.92
N ILE A 407 24.42 -1.72 -5.10
CA ILE A 407 23.95 -0.34 -4.87
C ILE A 407 24.60 0.23 -3.63
N SER A 408 25.06 1.49 -3.72
CA SER A 408 25.60 2.19 -2.56
C SER A 408 25.28 3.67 -2.60
N PHE A 409 25.07 4.24 -1.43
CA PHE A 409 25.06 5.66 -1.16
C PHE A 409 25.40 5.85 0.32
N GLU A 410 25.85 7.04 0.68
CA GLU A 410 26.31 7.32 2.05
C GLU A 410 25.21 7.06 3.08
N LYS A 411 25.53 6.26 4.09
CA LYS A 411 24.64 5.86 5.20
C LYS A 411 23.43 5.02 4.76
N ALA A 412 23.49 4.40 3.58
CA ALA A 412 22.47 3.45 3.15
C ALA A 412 22.37 2.29 4.11
N PHE A 413 21.15 1.84 4.40
CA PHE A 413 20.95 0.61 5.17
C PHE A 413 19.74 -0.15 4.67
N TYR A 414 19.72 -1.43 4.96
CA TYR A 414 18.64 -2.35 4.64
C TYR A 414 18.61 -3.50 5.61
N ARG A 415 17.50 -4.19 5.71
CA ARG A 415 17.41 -5.42 6.51
C ARG A 415 18.03 -6.58 5.74
N LYS A 416 18.78 -7.42 6.46
CA LYS A 416 19.45 -8.59 5.90
C LYS A 416 18.63 -9.87 6.01
N ASP A 417 17.49 -9.81 6.69
CA ASP A 417 16.65 -10.97 7.02
C ASP A 417 15.27 -10.96 6.33
N ILE A 418 15.12 -10.21 5.24
CA ILE A 418 13.84 -10.19 4.50
C ILE A 418 13.46 -11.63 4.10
N ALA A 419 12.20 -11.97 4.27
CA ALA A 419 11.60 -13.29 4.00
C ALA A 419 11.98 -14.38 5.00
N TRP A 420 12.55 -14.03 6.16
CA TRP A 420 12.98 -15.04 7.15
C TRP A 420 11.83 -15.94 7.62
N ARG A 421 10.61 -15.40 7.75
CA ARG A 421 9.45 -16.20 8.18
C ARG A 421 9.11 -17.31 7.19
N ALA A 422 9.13 -16.99 5.91
CA ALA A 422 8.85 -17.95 4.85
C ALA A 422 9.92 -19.04 4.77
N LEU A 423 11.19 -18.67 5.00
CA LEU A 423 12.31 -19.61 4.91
C LEU A 423 12.45 -20.50 6.15
N LYS A 424 11.81 -20.13 7.24
CA LYS A 424 11.80 -20.90 8.48
C LYS A 424 10.74 -22.00 8.49
N ARG A 425 9.75 -21.95 7.61
CA ARG A 425 8.64 -22.91 7.50
C ARG A 425 9.05 -24.20 6.81
#